data_20ebc3acfd5501993bda749e535e4b68
#
_entry.id   20ebc3acfd5501993bda749e535e4b68
#
_cell.length_a   1.000
_cell.length_b   1.000
_cell.length_c   1.000
_cell.angle_alpha   90.00
_cell.angle_beta   90.00
_cell.angle_gamma   90.00
#
_symmetry.space_group_name_H-M   'P 1'
#
loop_
_entity.id
_entity.type
_entity.pdbx_description
1 polymer ?
#
loop_
_entity_poly.entity_id
_entity_poly.type
_entity_poly.pdbx_seq_one_letter_code
_entity_poly.pdbx_strand_id
1 'polypeptide(L)'
;MSGRRLRIAVIAPLRFPIRRPHAGGLEAAVWSEVEALRARGHAVTVVAVTGSEHVERGSVWEMPELGWGADAVRTDKTYPPAYETLSVPMLRRAVETIGAREFDVISNHCLHALPLQLAPQLDVPMVTTLHTPVDDDFVRAHRAAAGRGSIFLSVSEHTRREWQHAGVASTLLSNGVDPNVWTAGPGGDELVWFGRIVPEKAPHLAVAVARALGRRLTIAGRVGDREYAEGVLGPLLGDDVSFVGELAPSDLASLVGRSALALATPAWAEPFGLVGPEALMCGTPVVGFAVGGVPEIAAASIGMRLVWAGDVVAMADAVEEMWDRAREPRFRAAVRARAVERFSLDARTSALEEVFAALSADATPAELPA
;
A
#
# COMPACT_ATOMS: atom_id res chain seq x y z
N MET A 1 -25.59 1.41 -11.46
CA MET A 1 -26.60 1.53 -10.37
C MET A 1 -26.05 2.57 -9.41
N SER A 2 -26.75 3.70 -9.17
CA SER A 2 -26.33 4.71 -8.19
C SER A 2 -26.49 4.09 -6.79
N GLY A 3 -25.38 3.64 -6.22
CA GLY A 3 -25.36 3.12 -4.85
C GLY A 3 -25.76 4.19 -3.85
N ARG A 4 -26.27 3.78 -2.69
CA ARG A 4 -26.57 4.68 -1.56
C ARG A 4 -25.29 5.46 -1.20
N ARG A 5 -25.41 6.78 -1.06
CA ARG A 5 -24.32 7.62 -0.53
C ARG A 5 -24.11 7.27 0.95
N LEU A 6 -22.88 6.84 1.29
CA LEU A 6 -22.48 6.49 2.65
C LEU A 6 -21.71 7.63 3.32
N ARG A 7 -21.77 7.69 4.65
CA ARG A 7 -20.90 8.48 5.52
C ARG A 7 -19.84 7.56 6.09
N ILE A 8 -18.60 7.70 5.62
CA ILE A 8 -17.49 6.77 5.88
C ILE A 8 -16.46 7.48 6.76
N ALA A 9 -16.11 6.89 7.89
CA ALA A 9 -14.96 7.31 8.67
C ALA A 9 -13.74 6.47 8.26
N VAL A 10 -12.69 7.10 7.74
CA VAL A 10 -11.43 6.43 7.40
C VAL A 10 -10.40 6.72 8.48
N ILE A 11 -9.90 5.69 9.16
CA ILE A 11 -8.82 5.82 10.14
C ILE A 11 -7.51 5.44 9.44
N ALA A 12 -6.66 6.43 9.18
CA ALA A 12 -5.37 6.26 8.50
C ALA A 12 -4.33 5.54 9.38
N PRO A 13 -3.16 5.13 8.83
CA PRO A 13 -2.08 4.46 9.60
C PRO A 13 -1.51 5.25 10.77
N LEU A 14 -1.61 6.59 10.75
CA LEU A 14 -1.22 7.53 11.81
C LEU A 14 0.29 7.57 12.11
N ARG A 15 1.13 7.11 11.19
CA ARG A 15 2.59 7.18 11.31
C ARG A 15 3.20 8.32 10.49
N PHE A 16 2.62 8.57 9.34
CA PHE A 16 2.99 9.63 8.41
C PHE A 16 1.75 10.34 7.88
N PRO A 17 1.87 11.61 7.46
CA PRO A 17 0.79 12.31 6.78
C PRO A 17 0.35 11.60 5.49
N ILE A 18 -0.97 11.54 5.27
CA ILE A 18 -1.57 11.02 4.04
C ILE A 18 -1.64 12.16 3.02
N ARG A 19 -0.58 12.31 2.24
CA ARG A 19 -0.43 13.37 1.21
C ARG A 19 0.55 12.95 0.13
N ARG A 20 0.56 13.67 -0.98
CA ARG A 20 1.54 13.50 -2.06
C ARG A 20 2.77 14.41 -1.87
N PRO A 21 4.02 13.96 -2.14
CA PRO A 21 4.37 12.56 -2.43
C PRO A 21 4.13 11.66 -1.21
N HIS A 22 3.82 10.38 -1.43
CA HIS A 22 3.45 9.45 -0.36
C HIS A 22 4.66 8.93 0.41
N ALA A 23 4.56 8.85 1.73
CA ALA A 23 5.62 8.32 2.58
C ALA A 23 5.94 6.84 2.31
N GLY A 24 4.96 6.08 1.84
CA GLY A 24 5.09 4.67 1.48
C GLY A 24 3.85 4.15 0.77
N GLY A 25 3.87 2.87 0.40
CA GLY A 25 2.76 2.21 -0.31
C GLY A 25 1.45 2.16 0.49
N LEU A 26 1.53 2.08 1.82
CA LEU A 26 0.35 2.09 2.68
C LEU A 26 -0.36 3.44 2.65
N GLU A 27 0.40 4.54 2.80
CA GLU A 27 -0.14 5.89 2.71
C GLU A 27 -0.72 6.17 1.32
N ALA A 28 -0.08 5.68 0.26
CA ALA A 28 -0.58 5.76 -1.11
C ALA A 28 -1.91 5.00 -1.29
N ALA A 29 -2.02 3.79 -0.74
CA ALA A 29 -3.23 2.98 -0.82
C ALA A 29 -4.40 3.65 -0.10
N VAL A 30 -4.19 4.18 1.12
CA VAL A 30 -5.23 4.86 1.89
C VAL A 30 -5.64 6.18 1.24
N TRP A 31 -4.67 6.97 0.75
CA TRP A 31 -4.96 8.18 -0.01
C TRP A 31 -5.83 7.88 -1.23
N SER A 32 -5.48 6.86 -2.00
CA SER A 32 -6.20 6.43 -3.19
C SER A 32 -7.62 5.95 -2.87
N GLU A 33 -7.81 5.23 -1.76
CA GLU A 33 -9.13 4.80 -1.28
C GLU A 33 -10.02 6.01 -0.95
N VAL A 34 -9.48 6.98 -0.20
CA VAL A 34 -10.23 8.21 0.17
C VAL A 34 -10.66 8.98 -1.08
N GLU A 35 -9.74 9.18 -2.03
CA GLU A 35 -10.04 9.88 -3.29
C GLU A 35 -11.11 9.14 -4.11
N ALA A 36 -10.97 7.83 -4.26
CA ALA A 36 -11.92 7.02 -5.03
C ALA A 36 -13.33 7.03 -4.41
N LEU A 37 -13.43 6.89 -3.09
CA LEU A 37 -14.72 6.94 -2.38
C LEU A 37 -15.38 8.33 -2.50
N ARG A 38 -14.59 9.41 -2.39
CA ARG A 38 -15.11 10.78 -2.59
C ARG A 38 -15.57 11.02 -4.02
N ALA A 39 -14.79 10.56 -5.01
CA ALA A 39 -15.14 10.68 -6.42
C ALA A 39 -16.47 9.95 -6.76
N ARG A 40 -16.79 8.89 -6.03
CA ARG A 40 -18.07 8.17 -6.14
C ARG A 40 -19.21 8.78 -5.32
N GLY A 41 -18.97 9.93 -4.66
CA GLY A 41 -19.99 10.73 -3.98
C GLY A 41 -20.24 10.38 -2.52
N HIS A 42 -19.43 9.51 -1.91
CA HIS A 42 -19.49 9.25 -0.47
C HIS A 42 -19.04 10.45 0.36
N ALA A 43 -19.58 10.59 1.57
CA ALA A 43 -19.13 11.57 2.55
C ALA A 43 -18.01 10.95 3.39
N VAL A 44 -16.75 11.27 3.08
CA VAL A 44 -15.58 10.66 3.74
C VAL A 44 -14.98 11.64 4.73
N THR A 45 -14.91 11.23 6.00
CA THR A 45 -14.17 11.89 7.09
C THR A 45 -12.88 11.10 7.35
N VAL A 46 -11.75 11.79 7.41
CA VAL A 46 -10.44 11.15 7.56
C VAL A 46 -9.84 11.48 8.92
N VAL A 47 -9.50 10.46 9.71
CA VAL A 47 -8.68 10.57 10.92
C VAL A 47 -7.23 10.35 10.51
N ALA A 48 -6.42 11.39 10.54
CA ALA A 48 -5.04 11.32 10.04
C ALA A 48 -4.12 12.33 10.75
N VAL A 49 -2.83 12.16 10.51
CA VAL A 49 -1.78 13.02 11.08
C VAL A 49 -1.83 14.42 10.45
N THR A 50 -1.51 15.44 11.25
CA THR A 50 -1.33 16.84 10.82
C THR A 50 -0.53 16.92 9.51
N GLY A 51 -1.00 17.75 8.58
CA GLY A 51 -0.41 17.88 7.25
C GLY A 51 -0.91 16.85 6.23
N SER A 52 -1.82 15.95 6.61
CA SER A 52 -2.55 15.09 5.67
C SER A 52 -3.54 15.89 4.83
N GLU A 53 -3.74 15.46 3.59
CA GLU A 53 -4.85 15.92 2.76
C GLU A 53 -6.17 15.39 3.34
N HIS A 54 -7.27 16.13 3.16
CA HIS A 54 -8.63 15.76 3.57
C HIS A 54 -8.89 15.66 5.08
N VAL A 55 -7.94 15.95 5.94
CA VAL A 55 -8.18 16.11 7.38
C VAL A 55 -8.57 17.56 7.70
N GLU A 56 -9.59 17.73 8.52
CA GLU A 56 -10.01 19.04 8.99
C GLU A 56 -9.09 19.52 10.11
N ARG A 57 -8.36 20.62 9.87
CA ARG A 57 -7.39 21.19 10.81
C ARG A 57 -8.06 21.61 12.12
N GLY A 58 -7.43 21.29 13.23
CA GLY A 58 -7.90 21.62 14.58
C GLY A 58 -9.14 20.83 15.01
N SER A 59 -9.58 19.87 14.21
CA SER A 59 -10.70 19.00 14.55
C SER A 59 -10.26 17.82 15.42
N VAL A 60 -11.24 17.08 15.95
CA VAL A 60 -11.00 15.82 16.67
C VAL A 60 -10.39 14.72 15.78
N TRP A 61 -10.41 14.92 14.47
CA TRP A 61 -9.89 13.99 13.46
C TRP A 61 -8.40 14.16 13.17
N GLU A 62 -7.80 15.28 13.60
CA GLU A 62 -6.41 15.58 13.36
C GLU A 62 -5.52 15.05 14.50
N MET A 63 -4.61 14.13 14.15
CA MET A 63 -3.60 13.60 15.06
C MET A 63 -2.30 14.41 14.95
N PRO A 64 -1.50 14.54 16.02
CA PRO A 64 -0.26 15.31 15.95
C PRO A 64 0.77 14.62 15.04
N GLU A 65 1.51 15.40 14.25
CA GLU A 65 2.72 14.92 13.60
C GLU A 65 3.84 14.82 14.64
N LEU A 66 4.37 13.62 14.82
CA LEU A 66 5.39 13.34 15.83
C LEU A 66 6.75 13.08 15.16
N GLY A 67 7.78 13.70 15.72
CA GLY A 67 9.16 13.43 15.31
C GLY A 67 9.61 12.01 15.70
N TRP A 68 10.28 11.34 14.78
CA TRP A 68 10.83 10.00 15.02
C TRP A 68 12.09 10.01 15.91
N GLY A 69 12.75 11.16 16.05
CA GLY A 69 14.08 11.23 16.67
C GLY A 69 15.18 10.73 15.72
N ALA A 70 16.43 11.08 16.06
CA ALA A 70 17.59 10.74 15.20
C ALA A 70 17.87 9.23 15.18
N ASP A 71 17.69 8.56 16.33
CA ASP A 71 18.07 7.15 16.51
C ASP A 71 16.88 6.18 16.44
N ALA A 72 15.71 6.63 15.97
CA ALA A 72 14.52 5.79 15.93
C ALA A 72 14.58 4.76 14.81
N VAL A 73 14.43 3.49 15.16
CA VAL A 73 14.26 2.40 14.18
C VAL A 73 12.86 2.51 13.57
N ARG A 74 12.79 2.80 12.27
CA ARG A 74 11.56 3.03 11.52
C ARG A 74 11.14 1.78 10.75
N THR A 75 10.61 0.80 11.45
CA THR A 75 10.03 -0.40 10.83
C THR A 75 8.53 -0.23 10.62
N ASP A 76 7.89 -1.17 9.91
CA ASP A 76 6.43 -1.17 9.74
C ASP A 76 5.67 -1.47 11.04
N LYS A 77 6.37 -1.81 12.14
CA LYS A 77 5.80 -2.08 13.48
C LYS A 77 6.11 -1.02 14.53
N THR A 78 6.95 -0.03 14.23
CA THR A 78 7.35 1.00 15.20
C THR A 78 6.57 2.30 15.02
N TYR A 79 6.45 3.05 16.10
CA TYR A 79 5.83 4.38 16.17
C TYR A 79 6.83 5.42 16.69
N PRO A 80 6.59 6.72 16.44
CA PRO A 80 7.38 7.78 17.08
C PRO A 80 7.34 7.65 18.62
N PRO A 81 8.41 8.00 19.35
CA PRO A 81 8.52 7.77 20.80
C PRO A 81 7.37 8.35 21.64
N ALA A 82 6.80 9.50 21.24
CA ALA A 82 5.70 10.14 21.94
C ALA A 82 4.30 9.64 21.53
N TYR A 83 4.21 8.62 20.69
CA TYR A 83 2.93 8.19 20.10
C TYR A 83 1.93 7.74 21.16
N GLU A 84 2.34 6.89 22.11
CA GLU A 84 1.48 6.37 23.17
C GLU A 84 0.93 7.48 24.07
N THR A 85 1.72 8.51 24.35
CA THR A 85 1.33 9.57 25.27
C THR A 85 0.55 10.71 24.62
N LEU A 86 0.78 10.98 23.34
CA LEU A 86 0.15 12.10 22.63
C LEU A 86 -0.92 11.66 21.65
N SER A 87 -0.62 10.69 20.79
CA SER A 87 -1.56 10.29 19.72
C SER A 87 -2.63 9.32 20.20
N VAL A 88 -2.31 8.35 21.05
CA VAL A 88 -3.28 7.32 21.49
C VAL A 88 -4.47 7.91 22.25
N PRO A 89 -4.35 8.88 23.19
CA PRO A 89 -5.51 9.54 23.78
C PRO A 89 -6.39 10.30 22.77
N MET A 90 -5.76 10.97 21.80
CA MET A 90 -6.49 11.67 20.73
C MET A 90 -7.20 10.71 19.81
N LEU A 91 -6.54 9.61 19.41
CA LEU A 91 -7.15 8.54 18.61
C LEU A 91 -8.35 7.94 19.33
N ARG A 92 -8.24 7.67 20.63
CA ARG A 92 -9.38 7.20 21.45
C ARG A 92 -10.55 8.15 21.34
N ARG A 93 -10.33 9.44 21.55
CA ARG A 93 -11.36 10.47 21.45
C ARG A 93 -11.98 10.53 20.04
N ALA A 94 -11.17 10.38 18.98
CA ALA A 94 -11.66 10.35 17.63
C ALA A 94 -12.57 9.14 17.38
N VAL A 95 -12.16 7.94 17.79
CA VAL A 95 -12.94 6.70 17.63
C VAL A 95 -14.24 6.77 18.43
N GLU A 96 -14.21 7.25 19.67
CA GLU A 96 -15.43 7.47 20.50
C GLU A 96 -16.36 8.51 19.85
N THR A 97 -15.81 9.56 19.24
CA THR A 97 -16.60 10.56 18.50
C THR A 97 -17.25 9.97 17.25
N ILE A 98 -16.57 9.04 16.54
CA ILE A 98 -17.18 8.29 15.42
C ILE A 98 -18.40 7.51 15.94
N GLY A 99 -18.26 6.78 17.04
CA GLY A 99 -19.36 6.02 17.64
C GLY A 99 -20.55 6.88 18.10
N ALA A 100 -20.31 8.15 18.46
CA ALA A 100 -21.35 9.08 18.89
C ALA A 100 -22.01 9.87 17.74
N ARG A 101 -21.52 9.72 16.51
CA ARG A 101 -22.02 10.42 15.32
C ARG A 101 -22.62 9.43 14.31
N GLU A 102 -23.37 9.97 13.39
CA GLU A 102 -23.99 9.17 12.35
C GLU A 102 -23.01 8.85 11.21
N PHE A 103 -22.22 7.79 11.34
CA PHE A 103 -21.46 7.16 10.27
C PHE A 103 -22.13 5.84 9.88
N ASP A 104 -22.01 5.46 8.61
CA ASP A 104 -22.54 4.20 8.10
C ASP A 104 -21.52 3.06 8.25
N VAL A 105 -20.21 3.38 8.20
CA VAL A 105 -19.12 2.40 8.30
C VAL A 105 -17.78 3.07 8.66
N ILE A 106 -16.89 2.32 9.30
CA ILE A 106 -15.49 2.68 9.56
C ILE A 106 -14.58 1.85 8.67
N SER A 107 -13.78 2.51 7.81
CA SER A 107 -12.65 1.90 7.10
C SER A 107 -11.38 2.12 7.92
N ASN A 108 -10.91 1.06 8.56
CA ASN A 108 -9.77 1.13 9.49
C ASN A 108 -8.48 0.63 8.82
N HIS A 109 -7.49 1.52 8.70
CA HIS A 109 -6.12 1.24 8.25
C HIS A 109 -5.08 1.55 9.33
N CYS A 110 -5.54 1.87 10.54
CA CYS A 110 -4.66 2.17 11.67
C CYS A 110 -3.80 0.94 11.99
N LEU A 111 -2.50 1.19 12.21
CA LEU A 111 -1.57 0.13 12.60
C LEU A 111 -1.54 -0.09 14.11
N HIS A 112 -2.24 0.72 14.89
CA HIS A 112 -2.40 0.55 16.34
C HIS A 112 -3.68 -0.21 16.65
N ALA A 113 -3.66 -1.12 17.64
CA ALA A 113 -4.78 -1.98 17.97
C ALA A 113 -5.98 -1.27 18.65
N LEU A 114 -5.83 -0.01 19.06
CA LEU A 114 -6.87 0.73 19.79
C LEU A 114 -8.24 0.77 19.08
N PRO A 115 -8.34 1.05 17.77
CA PRO A 115 -9.64 1.01 17.09
C PRO A 115 -10.32 -0.36 17.22
N LEU A 116 -9.57 -1.47 17.11
CA LEU A 116 -10.09 -2.81 17.29
C LEU A 116 -10.56 -3.09 18.72
N GLN A 117 -9.85 -2.56 19.72
CA GLN A 117 -10.23 -2.69 21.13
C GLN A 117 -11.54 -1.96 21.44
N LEU A 118 -11.80 -0.85 20.76
CA LEU A 118 -13.02 -0.05 20.95
C LEU A 118 -14.18 -0.52 20.07
N ALA A 119 -13.90 -1.16 18.94
CA ALA A 119 -14.91 -1.58 17.95
C ALA A 119 -16.13 -2.33 18.53
N PRO A 120 -16.00 -3.26 19.53
CA PRO A 120 -17.15 -3.93 20.14
C PRO A 120 -18.14 -3.01 20.88
N GLN A 121 -17.73 -1.77 21.16
CA GLN A 121 -18.52 -0.77 21.89
C GLN A 121 -19.19 0.25 20.94
N LEU A 122 -18.91 0.15 19.63
CA LEU A 122 -19.42 1.06 18.62
C LEU A 122 -20.65 0.46 17.93
N ASP A 123 -21.68 1.28 17.72
CA ASP A 123 -22.85 0.91 16.90
C ASP A 123 -22.56 1.00 15.39
N VAL A 124 -21.40 1.55 15.02
CA VAL A 124 -20.93 1.68 13.63
C VAL A 124 -20.06 0.49 13.26
N PRO A 125 -20.41 -0.28 12.21
CA PRO A 125 -19.60 -1.41 11.79
C PRO A 125 -18.19 -0.97 11.31
N MET A 126 -17.19 -1.79 11.60
CA MET A 126 -15.78 -1.54 11.25
C MET A 126 -15.27 -2.59 10.27
N VAL A 127 -14.55 -2.13 9.26
CA VAL A 127 -13.77 -2.96 8.32
C VAL A 127 -12.31 -2.60 8.51
N THR A 128 -11.48 -3.57 8.88
CA THR A 128 -10.04 -3.37 9.04
C THR A 128 -9.26 -4.04 7.92
N THR A 129 -8.47 -3.26 7.19
CA THR A 129 -7.57 -3.79 6.16
C THR A 129 -6.21 -4.15 6.76
N LEU A 130 -5.78 -5.39 6.58
CA LEU A 130 -4.52 -5.94 7.08
C LEU A 130 -3.41 -5.66 6.06
N HIS A 131 -2.60 -4.65 6.33
CA HIS A 131 -1.53 -4.17 5.46
C HIS A 131 -0.14 -4.68 5.82
N THR A 132 0.01 -5.28 7.00
CA THR A 132 1.29 -5.66 7.59
C THR A 132 1.33 -7.16 7.91
N PRO A 133 2.50 -7.73 8.17
CA PRO A 133 2.61 -9.04 8.83
C PRO A 133 1.81 -9.08 10.12
N VAL A 134 1.57 -10.29 10.63
CA VAL A 134 0.80 -10.52 11.86
C VAL A 134 1.32 -9.66 13.02
N ASP A 135 0.40 -9.01 13.70
CA ASP A 135 0.61 -8.19 14.87
C ASP A 135 -0.13 -8.78 16.07
N ASP A 136 0.60 -9.05 17.16
CA ASP A 136 0.07 -9.72 18.34
C ASP A 136 -0.96 -8.87 19.09
N ASP A 137 -0.85 -7.52 19.03
CA ASP A 137 -1.83 -6.63 19.67
C ASP A 137 -3.17 -6.67 18.95
N PHE A 138 -3.14 -6.75 17.61
CA PHE A 138 -4.35 -6.96 16.81
C PHE A 138 -4.99 -8.32 17.10
N VAL A 139 -4.19 -9.38 17.15
CA VAL A 139 -4.69 -10.73 17.48
C VAL A 139 -5.32 -10.75 18.87
N ARG A 140 -4.68 -10.09 19.87
CA ARG A 140 -5.24 -9.98 21.22
C ARG A 140 -6.55 -9.19 21.24
N ALA A 141 -6.61 -8.06 20.55
CA ALA A 141 -7.81 -7.22 20.46
C ALA A 141 -8.97 -7.99 19.78
N HIS A 142 -8.70 -8.69 18.69
CA HIS A 142 -9.70 -9.52 18.00
C HIS A 142 -10.24 -10.63 18.91
N ARG A 143 -9.37 -11.35 19.61
CA ARG A 143 -9.77 -12.43 20.55
C ARG A 143 -10.60 -11.88 21.69
N ALA A 144 -10.22 -10.74 22.27
CA ALA A 144 -10.97 -10.09 23.34
C ALA A 144 -12.36 -9.62 22.89
N ALA A 145 -12.51 -9.22 21.63
CA ALA A 145 -13.78 -8.88 21.03
C ALA A 145 -14.71 -10.08 20.77
N ALA A 146 -14.21 -11.32 20.92
CA ALA A 146 -14.95 -12.57 20.69
C ALA A 146 -15.67 -12.60 19.32
N GLY A 147 -14.99 -12.15 18.26
CA GLY A 147 -15.52 -12.08 16.90
C GLY A 147 -16.49 -10.92 16.62
N ARG A 148 -16.69 -10.05 17.60
CA ARG A 148 -17.47 -8.80 17.45
C ARG A 148 -16.56 -7.62 17.17
N GLY A 149 -17.04 -6.63 16.45
CA GLY A 149 -16.42 -5.30 16.33
C GLY A 149 -15.80 -5.01 14.98
N SER A 150 -15.02 -5.88 14.36
CA SER A 150 -14.46 -5.63 13.01
C SER A 150 -14.46 -6.88 12.15
N ILE A 151 -14.80 -6.73 10.87
CA ILE A 151 -14.40 -7.69 9.84
C ILE A 151 -13.03 -7.30 9.30
N PHE A 152 -12.33 -8.27 8.69
CA PHE A 152 -10.98 -8.05 8.20
C PHE A 152 -10.87 -8.29 6.70
N LEU A 153 -10.13 -7.42 6.02
CA LEU A 153 -9.72 -7.56 4.64
C LEU A 153 -8.21 -7.76 4.58
N SER A 154 -7.74 -8.69 3.76
CA SER A 154 -6.31 -8.91 3.52
C SER A 154 -5.94 -8.47 2.12
N VAL A 155 -4.78 -7.81 1.99
CA VAL A 155 -4.30 -7.25 0.71
C VAL A 155 -3.75 -8.31 -0.25
N SER A 156 -3.46 -9.52 0.23
CA SER A 156 -3.00 -10.67 -0.55
C SER A 156 -3.41 -11.99 0.10
N GLU A 157 -3.37 -13.06 -0.67
CA GLU A 157 -3.58 -14.41 -0.15
C GLU A 157 -2.47 -14.82 0.83
N HIS A 158 -1.23 -14.35 0.61
CA HIS A 158 -0.14 -14.50 1.57
C HIS A 158 -0.52 -13.90 2.93
N THR A 159 -0.90 -12.62 2.95
CA THR A 159 -1.35 -11.93 4.18
C THR A 159 -2.55 -12.64 4.81
N ARG A 160 -3.52 -13.07 3.99
CA ARG A 160 -4.71 -13.78 4.46
C ARG A 160 -4.35 -15.08 5.22
N ARG A 161 -3.41 -15.86 4.68
CA ARG A 161 -2.95 -17.12 5.31
C ARG A 161 -2.20 -16.89 6.61
N GLU A 162 -1.29 -15.93 6.62
CA GLU A 162 -0.52 -15.57 7.82
C GLU A 162 -1.46 -15.17 8.98
N TRP A 163 -2.41 -14.28 8.71
CA TRP A 163 -3.39 -13.85 9.71
C TRP A 163 -4.36 -14.96 10.11
N GLN A 164 -4.75 -15.83 9.17
CA GLN A 164 -5.59 -16.98 9.46
C GLN A 164 -4.89 -17.98 10.39
N HIS A 165 -3.58 -18.22 10.22
CA HIS A 165 -2.78 -19.02 11.13
C HIS A 165 -2.71 -18.43 12.55
N ALA A 166 -2.76 -17.10 12.65
CA ALA A 166 -2.84 -16.40 13.94
C ALA A 166 -4.26 -16.36 14.54
N GLY A 167 -5.27 -16.91 13.84
CA GLY A 167 -6.66 -16.98 14.29
C GLY A 167 -7.52 -15.79 13.89
N VAL A 168 -7.11 -14.98 12.92
CA VAL A 168 -7.88 -13.86 12.36
C VAL A 168 -8.30 -14.20 10.94
N ALA A 169 -9.58 -14.53 10.75
CA ALA A 169 -10.16 -14.76 9.43
C ALA A 169 -10.36 -13.43 8.69
N SER A 170 -10.07 -13.41 7.39
CA SER A 170 -10.23 -12.21 6.55
C SER A 170 -10.67 -12.56 5.13
N THR A 171 -11.28 -11.61 4.44
CA THR A 171 -11.62 -11.70 3.02
C THR A 171 -10.51 -11.05 2.19
N LEU A 172 -10.16 -11.65 1.06
CA LEU A 172 -9.17 -11.08 0.16
C LEU A 172 -9.74 -9.86 -0.57
N LEU A 173 -9.07 -8.73 -0.44
CA LEU A 173 -9.29 -7.52 -1.23
C LEU A 173 -7.94 -6.87 -1.54
N SER A 174 -7.38 -7.22 -2.68
CA SER A 174 -6.07 -6.71 -3.13
C SER A 174 -6.06 -5.20 -3.32
N ASN A 175 -4.89 -4.57 -3.14
CA ASN A 175 -4.74 -3.16 -3.39
C ASN A 175 -4.97 -2.82 -4.87
N GLY A 176 -5.54 -1.64 -5.12
CA GLY A 176 -5.78 -1.10 -6.46
C GLY A 176 -4.77 -0.02 -6.83
N VAL A 177 -4.56 0.16 -8.12
CA VAL A 177 -3.71 1.18 -8.72
C VAL A 177 -4.54 2.03 -9.68
N ASP A 178 -4.41 3.35 -9.60
CA ASP A 178 -5.15 4.28 -10.47
C ASP A 178 -4.50 4.35 -11.86
N PRO A 179 -5.19 3.87 -12.94
CA PRO A 179 -4.67 3.92 -14.30
C PRO A 179 -4.55 5.34 -14.87
N ASN A 180 -5.16 6.34 -14.23
CA ASN A 180 -5.05 7.74 -14.63
C ASN A 180 -3.78 8.41 -14.05
N VAL A 181 -3.26 7.90 -12.95
CA VAL A 181 -1.97 8.31 -12.38
C VAL A 181 -0.85 7.52 -13.04
N TRP A 182 -0.96 6.20 -13.07
CA TRP A 182 0.02 5.28 -13.66
C TRP A 182 -0.30 5.06 -15.14
N THR A 183 0.04 6.06 -15.96
CA THR A 183 -0.29 6.08 -17.39
C THR A 183 0.68 5.27 -18.22
N ALA A 184 0.21 4.82 -19.39
CA ALA A 184 1.05 4.11 -20.35
C ALA A 184 2.26 4.95 -20.78
N GLY A 185 3.43 4.34 -20.80
CA GLY A 185 4.65 4.98 -21.29
C GLY A 185 5.20 4.33 -22.55
N PRO A 186 6.10 5.04 -23.27
CA PRO A 186 6.65 4.58 -24.54
C PRO A 186 7.66 3.42 -24.41
N GLY A 187 8.13 3.13 -23.19
CA GLY A 187 9.30 2.27 -22.97
C GLY A 187 10.61 3.00 -23.24
N GLY A 188 11.72 2.29 -23.14
CA GLY A 188 13.07 2.83 -23.35
C GLY A 188 14.11 1.75 -23.25
N ASP A 189 15.35 2.14 -22.93
CA ASP A 189 16.53 1.28 -22.90
C ASP A 189 17.21 1.20 -21.52
N GLU A 190 16.56 1.73 -20.47
CA GLU A 190 17.12 1.73 -19.12
C GLU A 190 16.28 0.91 -18.17
N LEU A 191 16.89 0.40 -17.13
CA LEU A 191 16.21 -0.23 -16.00
C LEU A 191 15.72 0.84 -15.00
N VAL A 192 14.65 0.55 -14.29
CA VAL A 192 14.19 1.38 -13.17
C VAL A 192 14.01 0.53 -11.93
N TRP A 193 14.37 1.11 -10.80
CA TRP A 193 13.99 0.63 -9.49
C TRP A 193 13.31 1.77 -8.74
N PHE A 194 12.18 1.51 -8.06
CA PHE A 194 11.52 2.53 -7.28
C PHE A 194 10.91 1.97 -6.00
N GLY A 195 10.96 2.80 -4.94
CA GLY A 195 10.49 2.44 -3.62
C GLY A 195 11.21 3.20 -2.51
N ARG A 196 10.89 2.91 -1.25
CA ARG A 196 11.63 3.46 -0.11
C ARG A 196 13.08 2.95 -0.13
N ILE A 197 14.05 3.84 0.08
CA ILE A 197 15.46 3.46 0.22
C ILE A 197 15.68 2.96 1.64
N VAL A 198 15.55 1.65 1.81
CA VAL A 198 15.67 0.92 3.09
C VAL A 198 16.22 -0.48 2.82
N PRO A 199 16.86 -1.15 3.81
CA PRO A 199 17.45 -2.48 3.63
C PRO A 199 16.47 -3.53 3.12
N GLU A 200 15.23 -3.53 3.61
CA GLU A 200 14.20 -4.51 3.24
C GLU A 200 13.71 -4.39 1.79
N LYS A 201 13.92 -3.26 1.13
CA LYS A 201 13.64 -3.09 -0.32
C LYS A 201 14.86 -3.37 -1.20
N ALA A 202 16.04 -3.38 -0.62
CA ALA A 202 17.32 -3.81 -1.18
C ALA A 202 17.65 -3.27 -2.59
N PRO A 203 17.59 -1.94 -2.86
CA PRO A 203 17.98 -1.36 -4.15
C PRO A 203 19.41 -1.71 -4.56
N HIS A 204 20.32 -1.99 -3.62
CA HIS A 204 21.69 -2.43 -3.91
C HIS A 204 21.74 -3.73 -4.73
N LEU A 205 20.75 -4.63 -4.59
CA LEU A 205 20.68 -5.84 -5.41
C LEU A 205 20.25 -5.51 -6.85
N ALA A 206 19.38 -4.52 -7.06
CA ALA A 206 19.05 -4.04 -8.39
C ALA A 206 20.27 -3.41 -9.09
N VAL A 207 21.13 -2.71 -8.33
CA VAL A 207 22.41 -2.20 -8.86
C VAL A 207 23.31 -3.36 -9.30
N ALA A 208 23.41 -4.41 -8.50
CA ALA A 208 24.21 -5.59 -8.86
C ALA A 208 23.72 -6.25 -10.16
N VAL A 209 22.39 -6.38 -10.33
CA VAL A 209 21.77 -6.88 -11.58
C VAL A 209 22.10 -5.98 -12.77
N ALA A 210 21.90 -4.67 -12.64
CA ALA A 210 22.14 -3.71 -13.72
C ALA A 210 23.61 -3.75 -14.19
N ARG A 211 24.56 -3.82 -13.25
CA ARG A 211 26.01 -3.91 -13.54
C ARG A 211 26.40 -5.23 -14.18
N ALA A 212 25.84 -6.35 -13.73
CA ALA A 212 26.06 -7.65 -14.36
C ALA A 212 25.67 -7.65 -15.84
N LEU A 213 24.68 -6.84 -16.19
CA LEU A 213 24.15 -6.68 -17.55
C LEU A 213 24.79 -5.52 -18.34
N GLY A 214 25.64 -4.70 -17.72
CA GLY A 214 26.15 -3.47 -18.35
C GLY A 214 25.06 -2.46 -18.72
N ARG A 215 23.94 -2.44 -18.00
CA ARG A 215 22.78 -1.58 -18.28
C ARG A 215 22.64 -0.43 -17.28
N ARG A 216 22.15 0.69 -17.74
CA ARG A 216 21.86 1.84 -16.88
C ARG A 216 20.67 1.56 -15.99
N LEU A 217 20.73 2.03 -14.74
CA LEU A 217 19.66 1.94 -13.74
C LEU A 217 19.35 3.31 -13.17
N THR A 218 18.09 3.69 -13.22
CA THR A 218 17.57 4.85 -12.47
C THR A 218 16.83 4.37 -11.21
N ILE A 219 17.25 4.88 -10.05
CA ILE A 219 16.65 4.61 -8.74
C ILE A 219 15.83 5.83 -8.31
N ALA A 220 14.57 5.63 -7.93
CA ALA A 220 13.68 6.69 -7.45
C ALA A 220 13.04 6.30 -6.11
N GLY A 221 12.90 7.28 -5.21
CA GLY A 221 12.14 7.11 -3.99
C GLY A 221 12.68 7.87 -2.79
N ARG A 222 11.91 7.88 -1.72
CA ARG A 222 12.26 8.55 -0.47
C ARG A 222 13.31 7.76 0.30
N VAL A 223 14.29 8.47 0.85
CA VAL A 223 15.23 7.88 1.82
C VAL A 223 14.47 7.58 3.12
N GLY A 224 14.30 6.30 3.41
CA GLY A 224 13.66 5.81 4.63
C GLY A 224 14.67 5.46 5.73
N ASP A 225 15.87 5.03 5.32
CA ASP A 225 17.01 4.74 6.18
C ASP A 225 18.23 5.50 5.65
N ARG A 226 18.70 6.46 6.43
CA ARG A 226 19.80 7.33 6.03
C ARG A 226 21.15 6.61 6.05
N GLU A 227 21.39 5.80 7.06
CA GLU A 227 22.64 5.03 7.20
C GLU A 227 22.80 4.06 6.02
N TYR A 228 21.71 3.35 5.68
CA TYR A 228 21.68 2.49 4.51
C TYR A 228 21.87 3.26 3.19
N ALA A 229 21.21 4.39 3.05
CA ALA A 229 21.30 5.21 1.84
C ALA A 229 22.71 5.77 1.63
N GLU A 230 23.36 6.27 2.68
CA GLU A 230 24.71 6.84 2.63
C GLU A 230 25.80 5.78 2.62
N GLY A 231 25.67 4.72 3.43
CA GLY A 231 26.71 3.70 3.63
C GLY A 231 26.67 2.55 2.64
N VAL A 232 25.51 2.18 2.15
CA VAL A 232 25.35 1.03 1.24
C VAL A 232 25.04 1.47 -0.19
N LEU A 233 24.01 2.30 -0.39
CA LEU A 233 23.60 2.70 -1.74
C LEU A 233 24.50 3.78 -2.32
N GLY A 234 24.87 4.80 -1.54
CA GLY A 234 25.67 5.94 -1.98
C GLY A 234 26.97 5.56 -2.71
N PRO A 235 27.80 4.63 -2.15
CA PRO A 235 29.01 4.16 -2.82
C PRO A 235 28.78 3.42 -4.16
N LEU A 236 27.55 3.00 -4.42
CA LEU A 236 27.17 2.32 -5.66
C LEU A 236 26.66 3.26 -6.76
N LEU A 237 26.45 4.53 -6.48
CA LEU A 237 26.01 5.51 -7.48
C LEU A 237 27.18 5.91 -8.38
N GLY A 238 26.90 6.18 -9.65
CA GLY A 238 27.89 6.55 -10.65
C GLY A 238 27.25 6.84 -12.01
N ASP A 239 28.05 6.79 -13.07
CA ASP A 239 27.58 7.09 -14.43
C ASP A 239 26.56 6.06 -14.96
N ASP A 240 26.60 4.84 -14.44
CA ASP A 240 25.73 3.71 -14.78
C ASP A 240 24.49 3.62 -13.88
N VAL A 241 24.52 4.21 -12.67
CA VAL A 241 23.45 4.14 -11.68
C VAL A 241 23.15 5.52 -11.12
N SER A 242 21.97 6.04 -11.40
CA SER A 242 21.51 7.34 -10.91
C SER A 242 20.45 7.21 -9.82
N PHE A 243 20.54 8.07 -8.79
CA PHE A 243 19.48 8.24 -7.80
C PHE A 243 18.84 9.63 -7.98
N VAL A 244 17.56 9.65 -8.32
CA VAL A 244 16.81 10.88 -8.62
C VAL A 244 15.96 11.39 -7.45
N GLY A 245 16.06 10.74 -6.30
CA GLY A 245 15.31 11.14 -5.11
C GLY A 245 13.82 10.76 -5.18
N GLU A 246 13.05 11.41 -4.33
CA GLU A 246 11.60 11.26 -4.28
C GLU A 246 10.94 12.06 -5.40
N LEU A 247 10.03 11.43 -6.13
CA LEU A 247 9.30 12.04 -7.24
C LEU A 247 7.81 12.17 -6.92
N ALA A 248 7.16 13.18 -7.49
CA ALA A 248 5.70 13.24 -7.52
C ALA A 248 5.13 12.02 -8.29
N PRO A 249 3.91 11.55 -7.95
CA PRO A 249 3.36 10.34 -8.57
C PRO A 249 3.33 10.36 -10.10
N SER A 250 3.02 11.49 -10.73
CA SER A 250 3.03 11.66 -12.19
C SER A 250 4.43 11.54 -12.80
N ASP A 251 5.43 12.10 -12.11
CA ASP A 251 6.82 12.08 -12.58
C ASP A 251 7.41 10.68 -12.41
N LEU A 252 7.06 10.00 -11.31
CA LEU A 252 7.44 8.60 -11.09
C LEU A 252 6.79 7.68 -12.14
N ALA A 253 5.51 7.84 -12.42
CA ALA A 253 4.83 7.09 -13.47
C ALA A 253 5.45 7.33 -14.86
N SER A 254 5.84 8.59 -15.15
CA SER A 254 6.56 8.95 -16.37
C SER A 254 7.93 8.28 -16.43
N LEU A 255 8.70 8.27 -15.33
CA LEU A 255 9.99 7.57 -15.23
C LEU A 255 9.81 6.07 -15.50
N VAL A 256 8.87 5.42 -14.80
CA VAL A 256 8.60 4.00 -14.95
C VAL A 256 8.14 3.70 -16.38
N GLY A 257 7.23 4.50 -16.93
CA GLY A 257 6.68 4.31 -18.27
C GLY A 257 7.71 4.44 -19.39
N ARG A 258 8.78 5.26 -19.22
CA ARG A 258 9.88 5.37 -20.20
C ARG A 258 11.03 4.38 -19.98
N SER A 259 10.93 3.51 -18.99
CA SER A 259 11.93 2.46 -18.74
C SER A 259 11.61 1.17 -19.51
N ALA A 260 12.63 0.39 -19.81
CA ALA A 260 12.48 -0.92 -20.46
C ALA A 260 11.82 -1.92 -19.52
N LEU A 261 12.40 -2.05 -18.31
CA LEU A 261 12.00 -3.00 -17.28
C LEU A 261 12.11 -2.35 -15.90
N ALA A 262 11.21 -2.75 -15.00
CA ALA A 262 11.32 -2.42 -13.58
C ALA A 262 11.91 -3.61 -12.80
N LEU A 263 12.80 -3.32 -11.85
CA LEU A 263 13.35 -4.31 -10.93
C LEU A 263 12.66 -4.18 -9.57
N ALA A 264 12.18 -5.30 -9.02
CA ALA A 264 11.60 -5.37 -7.69
C ALA A 264 12.40 -6.36 -6.83
N THR A 265 13.17 -5.84 -5.87
CA THR A 265 14.18 -6.60 -5.09
C THR A 265 13.86 -6.67 -3.59
N PRO A 266 12.60 -6.88 -3.15
CA PRO A 266 12.31 -6.93 -1.72
C PRO A 266 13.02 -8.12 -1.06
N ALA A 267 13.71 -7.82 0.07
CA ALA A 267 14.41 -8.81 0.89
C ALA A 267 13.55 -9.27 2.09
N TRP A 268 12.28 -8.97 2.10
CA TRP A 268 11.31 -9.35 3.14
C TRP A 268 10.01 -9.84 2.52
N ALA A 269 9.16 -10.48 3.31
CA ALA A 269 7.84 -10.93 2.85
C ALA A 269 6.90 -9.72 2.66
N GLU A 270 6.88 -9.17 1.45
CA GLU A 270 5.98 -8.07 1.07
C GLU A 270 4.52 -8.46 1.28
N PRO A 271 3.72 -7.71 2.04
CA PRO A 271 2.30 -8.01 2.18
C PRO A 271 1.54 -8.02 0.85
N PHE A 272 1.87 -7.11 -0.06
CA PHE A 272 1.30 -7.04 -1.41
C PHE A 272 2.36 -6.81 -2.49
N GLY A 273 3.06 -5.64 -2.45
CA GLY A 273 4.08 -5.28 -3.44
C GLY A 273 3.53 -4.39 -4.55
N LEU A 274 3.07 -3.17 -4.22
CA LEU A 274 2.49 -2.19 -5.14
C LEU A 274 3.38 -1.87 -6.35
N VAL A 275 4.71 -1.93 -6.20
CA VAL A 275 5.68 -1.70 -7.30
C VAL A 275 5.36 -2.54 -8.54
N GLY A 276 4.95 -3.80 -8.36
CA GLY A 276 4.54 -4.67 -9.46
C GLY A 276 3.36 -4.10 -10.25
N PRO A 277 2.18 -3.96 -9.66
CA PRO A 277 1.00 -3.40 -10.34
C PRO A 277 1.21 -1.99 -10.89
N GLU A 278 1.95 -1.13 -10.19
CA GLU A 278 2.27 0.24 -10.63
C GLU A 278 3.09 0.24 -11.93
N ALA A 279 4.16 -0.57 -12.00
CA ALA A 279 4.96 -0.70 -13.21
C ALA A 279 4.14 -1.33 -14.37
N LEU A 280 3.42 -2.42 -14.09
CA LEU A 280 2.57 -3.09 -15.09
C LEU A 280 1.47 -2.15 -15.61
N MET A 281 0.94 -1.26 -14.77
CA MET A 281 -0.04 -0.24 -15.16
C MET A 281 0.55 0.75 -16.16
N CYS A 282 1.84 1.08 -16.07
CA CYS A 282 2.58 1.87 -17.06
C CYS A 282 2.90 1.08 -18.35
N GLY A 283 2.55 -0.19 -18.42
CA GLY A 283 2.97 -1.10 -19.49
C GLY A 283 4.43 -1.52 -19.38
N THR A 284 5.08 -1.27 -18.24
CA THR A 284 6.48 -1.63 -17.99
C THR A 284 6.54 -2.99 -17.31
N PRO A 285 7.15 -3.99 -17.97
CA PRO A 285 7.30 -5.32 -17.39
C PRO A 285 8.23 -5.28 -16.16
N VAL A 286 8.11 -6.30 -15.32
CA VAL A 286 8.80 -6.39 -14.03
C VAL A 286 9.58 -7.69 -13.92
N VAL A 287 10.83 -7.60 -13.46
CA VAL A 287 11.56 -8.76 -12.92
C VAL A 287 11.74 -8.55 -11.43
N GLY A 288 11.35 -9.53 -10.62
CA GLY A 288 11.33 -9.38 -9.16
C GLY A 288 11.61 -10.66 -8.38
N PHE A 289 11.77 -10.51 -7.08
CA PHE A 289 11.90 -11.62 -6.15
C PHE A 289 10.54 -12.20 -5.77
N ALA A 290 10.49 -13.54 -5.68
CA ALA A 290 9.30 -14.30 -5.30
C ALA A 290 9.13 -14.32 -3.77
N VAL A 291 8.64 -13.22 -3.18
CA VAL A 291 8.45 -13.10 -1.73
C VAL A 291 7.05 -12.57 -1.38
N GLY A 292 6.50 -13.01 -0.26
CA GLY A 292 5.22 -12.52 0.25
C GLY A 292 4.06 -12.63 -0.74
N GLY A 293 3.34 -11.55 -0.97
CA GLY A 293 2.23 -11.44 -1.92
C GLY A 293 2.65 -11.25 -3.39
N VAL A 294 3.95 -11.01 -3.66
CA VAL A 294 4.44 -10.74 -5.03
C VAL A 294 4.15 -11.87 -6.03
N PRO A 295 4.24 -13.18 -5.66
CA PRO A 295 3.88 -14.28 -6.55
C PRO A 295 2.43 -14.24 -7.07
N GLU A 296 1.49 -13.71 -6.28
CA GLU A 296 0.09 -13.59 -6.68
C GLU A 296 -0.11 -12.55 -7.79
N ILE A 297 0.65 -11.45 -7.71
CA ILE A 297 0.67 -10.42 -8.76
C ILE A 297 1.21 -11.01 -10.07
N ALA A 298 2.31 -11.76 -9.99
CA ALA A 298 2.88 -12.41 -11.16
C ALA A 298 1.92 -13.41 -11.80
N ALA A 299 1.24 -14.23 -11.01
CA ALA A 299 0.24 -15.19 -11.50
C ALA A 299 -0.97 -14.51 -12.15
N ALA A 300 -1.35 -13.32 -11.70
CA ALA A 300 -2.46 -12.53 -12.25
C ALA A 300 -2.08 -11.68 -13.47
N SER A 301 -0.79 -11.51 -13.78
CA SER A 301 -0.25 -10.63 -14.83
C SER A 301 0.41 -11.42 -15.96
N ILE A 302 0.83 -10.73 -17.02
CA ILE A 302 1.57 -11.32 -18.14
C ILE A 302 2.95 -10.69 -18.34
N GLY A 303 3.28 -9.64 -17.64
CA GLY A 303 4.51 -8.86 -17.78
C GLY A 303 5.44 -9.00 -16.56
N MET A 304 5.26 -10.01 -15.72
CA MET A 304 6.07 -10.17 -14.52
C MET A 304 6.78 -11.51 -14.49
N ARG A 305 8.10 -11.49 -14.27
CA ARG A 305 8.95 -12.67 -14.09
C ARG A 305 9.52 -12.66 -12.68
N LEU A 306 9.48 -13.79 -12.01
CA LEU A 306 10.00 -13.91 -10.64
C LEU A 306 11.16 -14.91 -10.58
N VAL A 307 12.10 -14.60 -9.69
CA VAL A 307 13.22 -15.45 -9.32
C VAL A 307 13.29 -15.59 -7.78
N TRP A 308 14.11 -16.50 -7.27
CA TRP A 308 14.30 -16.64 -5.84
C TRP A 308 14.89 -15.38 -5.21
N ALA A 309 14.50 -15.09 -3.99
CA ALA A 309 14.99 -13.91 -3.26
C ALA A 309 16.54 -13.93 -3.12
N GLY A 310 17.16 -12.81 -3.50
CA GLY A 310 18.62 -12.65 -3.46
C GLY A 310 19.40 -13.27 -4.62
N ASP A 311 18.73 -14.00 -5.54
CA ASP A 311 19.39 -14.57 -6.70
C ASP A 311 19.56 -13.53 -7.82
N VAL A 312 20.66 -12.77 -7.71
CA VAL A 312 21.04 -11.71 -8.66
C VAL A 312 21.35 -12.29 -10.05
N VAL A 313 21.92 -13.49 -10.12
CA VAL A 313 22.27 -14.14 -11.40
C VAL A 313 21.00 -14.53 -12.14
N ALA A 314 20.10 -15.27 -11.50
CA ALA A 314 18.82 -15.62 -12.10
C ALA A 314 17.97 -14.37 -12.46
N MET A 315 18.09 -13.27 -11.69
CA MET A 315 17.40 -12.02 -12.02
C MET A 315 18.00 -11.37 -13.28
N ALA A 316 19.34 -11.39 -13.43
CA ALA A 316 19.99 -10.89 -14.63
C ALA A 316 19.59 -11.71 -15.87
N ASP A 317 19.59 -13.04 -15.77
CA ASP A 317 19.14 -13.94 -16.85
C ASP A 317 17.69 -13.66 -17.23
N ALA A 318 16.78 -13.48 -16.24
CA ALA A 318 15.40 -13.16 -16.47
C ALA A 318 15.19 -11.79 -17.14
N VAL A 319 16.02 -10.79 -16.82
CA VAL A 319 16.03 -9.49 -17.50
C VAL A 319 16.43 -9.65 -18.97
N GLU A 320 17.51 -10.40 -19.26
CA GLU A 320 17.93 -10.66 -20.66
C GLU A 320 16.86 -11.39 -21.46
N GLU A 321 16.24 -12.44 -20.90
CA GLU A 321 15.14 -13.16 -21.53
C GLU A 321 13.96 -12.26 -21.91
N MET A 322 13.67 -11.26 -21.07
CA MET A 322 12.55 -10.36 -21.25
C MET A 322 12.88 -9.10 -22.07
N TRP A 323 14.15 -8.79 -22.27
CA TRP A 323 14.63 -7.48 -22.71
C TRP A 323 14.00 -6.99 -24.01
N ASP A 324 14.07 -7.79 -25.07
CA ASP A 324 13.56 -7.39 -26.38
C ASP A 324 12.03 -7.27 -26.34
N ARG A 325 11.38 -8.27 -25.74
CA ARG A 325 9.92 -8.30 -25.63
C ARG A 325 9.38 -7.14 -24.78
N ALA A 326 10.07 -6.76 -23.72
CA ALA A 326 9.70 -5.64 -22.84
C ALA A 326 9.66 -4.30 -23.57
N ARG A 327 10.36 -4.17 -24.67
CA ARG A 327 10.44 -2.96 -25.51
C ARG A 327 9.43 -2.95 -26.64
N GLU A 328 8.76 -4.07 -26.91
CA GLU A 328 7.74 -4.18 -27.96
C GLU A 328 6.46 -3.40 -27.55
N PRO A 329 6.00 -2.41 -28.33
CA PRO A 329 4.82 -1.63 -28.00
C PRO A 329 3.54 -2.47 -27.81
N ARG A 330 3.38 -3.54 -28.62
CA ARG A 330 2.22 -4.44 -28.52
C ARG A 330 2.23 -5.23 -27.21
N PHE A 331 3.40 -5.70 -26.78
CA PHE A 331 3.51 -6.40 -25.51
C PHE A 331 3.23 -5.47 -24.33
N ARG A 332 3.81 -4.26 -24.31
CA ARG A 332 3.55 -3.25 -23.29
C ARG A 332 2.07 -2.88 -23.18
N ALA A 333 1.40 -2.72 -24.33
CA ALA A 333 -0.05 -2.47 -24.36
C ALA A 333 -0.85 -3.64 -23.75
N ALA A 334 -0.47 -4.89 -24.03
CA ALA A 334 -1.10 -6.07 -23.46
C ALA A 334 -0.84 -6.19 -21.94
N VAL A 335 0.39 -5.90 -21.49
CA VAL A 335 0.77 -5.83 -20.06
C VAL A 335 -0.14 -4.85 -19.32
N ARG A 336 -0.25 -3.61 -19.84
CA ARG A 336 -1.15 -2.60 -19.25
C ARG A 336 -2.60 -3.04 -19.24
N ALA A 337 -3.12 -3.53 -20.36
CA ALA A 337 -4.51 -3.96 -20.44
C ALA A 337 -4.84 -5.01 -19.37
N ARG A 338 -3.95 -5.98 -19.18
CA ARG A 338 -4.09 -6.99 -18.13
C ARG A 338 -3.97 -6.40 -16.72
N ALA A 339 -3.07 -5.43 -16.52
CA ALA A 339 -2.92 -4.76 -15.22
C ALA A 339 -4.19 -3.95 -14.87
N VAL A 340 -4.76 -3.21 -15.82
CA VAL A 340 -6.03 -2.48 -15.63
C VAL A 340 -7.16 -3.43 -15.27
N GLU A 341 -7.28 -4.56 -15.96
CA GLU A 341 -8.31 -5.56 -15.66
C GLU A 341 -8.20 -6.13 -14.23
N ARG A 342 -6.96 -6.37 -13.77
CA ARG A 342 -6.73 -7.14 -12.54
C ARG A 342 -6.45 -6.28 -11.30
N PHE A 343 -5.92 -5.08 -11.49
CA PHE A 343 -5.41 -4.27 -10.39
C PHE A 343 -5.97 -2.84 -10.39
N SER A 344 -7.05 -2.53 -11.13
CA SER A 344 -7.57 -1.17 -11.15
C SER A 344 -8.15 -0.75 -9.79
N LEU A 345 -7.88 0.50 -9.42
CA LEU A 345 -8.45 1.11 -8.22
C LEU A 345 -9.98 1.14 -8.27
N ASP A 346 -10.56 1.32 -9.47
CA ASP A 346 -12.01 1.34 -9.65
C ASP A 346 -12.67 0.00 -9.29
N ALA A 347 -12.11 -1.12 -9.76
CA ALA A 347 -12.61 -2.46 -9.44
C ALA A 347 -12.48 -2.76 -7.93
N ARG A 348 -11.32 -2.40 -7.32
CA ARG A 348 -11.13 -2.52 -5.86
C ARG A 348 -12.15 -1.70 -5.08
N THR A 349 -12.38 -0.46 -5.50
CA THR A 349 -13.34 0.43 -4.82
C THR A 349 -14.76 -0.11 -4.93
N SER A 350 -15.17 -0.65 -6.09
CA SER A 350 -16.48 -1.29 -6.24
C SER A 350 -16.66 -2.47 -5.28
N ALA A 351 -15.66 -3.34 -5.17
CA ALA A 351 -15.71 -4.46 -4.23
C ALA A 351 -15.74 -4.00 -2.76
N LEU A 352 -15.04 -2.91 -2.43
CA LEU A 352 -15.08 -2.33 -1.09
C LEU A 352 -16.46 -1.73 -0.77
N GLU A 353 -17.11 -1.05 -1.73
CA GLU A 353 -18.47 -0.54 -1.59
C GLU A 353 -19.50 -1.68 -1.36
N GLU A 354 -19.32 -2.82 -2.01
CA GLU A 354 -20.17 -4.00 -1.75
C GLU A 354 -20.04 -4.49 -0.30
N VAL A 355 -18.80 -4.54 0.23
CA VAL A 355 -18.55 -4.86 1.64
C VAL A 355 -19.22 -3.86 2.57
N PHE A 356 -19.07 -2.56 2.31
CA PHE A 356 -19.67 -1.51 3.11
C PHE A 356 -21.22 -1.55 3.08
N ALA A 357 -21.77 -1.80 1.90
CA ALA A 357 -23.23 -1.88 1.73
C ALA A 357 -23.82 -3.08 2.49
N ALA A 358 -23.16 -4.23 2.45
CA ALA A 358 -23.60 -5.41 3.20
C ALA A 358 -23.65 -5.14 4.72
N LEU A 359 -22.58 -4.53 5.26
CA LEU A 359 -22.50 -4.22 6.70
C LEU A 359 -23.49 -3.15 7.14
N SER A 360 -23.73 -2.12 6.30
CA SER A 360 -24.67 -1.06 6.61
C SER A 360 -26.14 -1.51 6.52
N ALA A 361 -26.44 -2.56 5.74
CA ALA A 361 -27.77 -3.16 5.65
C ALA A 361 -28.10 -4.00 6.89
N ASP A 362 -27.13 -4.76 7.41
CA ASP A 362 -27.29 -5.58 8.61
C ASP A 362 -27.44 -4.74 9.89
N ALA A 363 -26.95 -3.49 9.88
CA ALA A 363 -27.09 -2.54 10.99
C ALA A 363 -28.48 -1.87 11.08
N THR A 364 -29.32 -2.02 10.06
CA THR A 364 -30.70 -1.50 10.09
C THR A 364 -31.58 -2.54 10.81
N PRO A 365 -32.24 -2.21 11.95
CA PRO A 365 -33.16 -3.15 12.61
C PRO A 365 -34.26 -3.55 11.62
N ALA A 366 -34.37 -4.84 11.35
CA ALA A 366 -35.55 -5.36 10.67
C ALA A 366 -36.78 -4.97 11.53
N GLU A 367 -37.66 -4.10 11.02
CA GLU A 367 -38.98 -3.94 11.58
C GLU A 367 -39.67 -5.32 11.48
N LEU A 368 -39.81 -5.96 12.64
CA LEU A 368 -40.60 -7.19 12.76
C LEU A 368 -42.05 -6.84 12.40
N PRO A 369 -42.68 -7.53 11.43
CA PRO A 369 -44.11 -7.34 11.19
C PRO A 369 -44.86 -7.82 12.42
N ALA A 370 -45.84 -7.02 12.83
CA ALA A 370 -46.76 -7.22 13.96
C ALA A 370 -47.60 -8.49 13.80
#